data_fc02e07aa2a1774a12099f4a39c7c0d8
#
_entry.id   fc02e07aa2a1774a12099f4a39c7c0d8
#
_cell.length_a   1.000
_cell.length_b   1.000
_cell.length_c   1.000
_cell.angle_alpha   90.00
_cell.angle_beta   90.00
_cell.angle_gamma   90.00
#
_symmetry.space_group_name_H-M   'P 1'
#
loop_
_entity.id
_entity.type
_entity.pdbx_description
1 polymer ?
#
loop_
_entity_poly.entity_id
_entity_poly.type
_entity_poly.pdbx_seq_one_letter_code
_entity_poly.pdbx_strand_id
1 'polypeptide(L)'
;MATFREFLRVAEMTVKDKTSAKRMKEIRVILKEHSAFSGLTPEKATAILEDLGPTFVKIGQIASNRSDLLPKAYCDAFEKLRADVPPMPFETVVERIEASLGHSWQATFATLEQAPLGSASIAQVHKATLHDGSTVAVKVRRPGIIAQMAEDITLLRHLLALAEFSNVGPGDLMLTVDELVDELERTTAEEVDFTVELDNLVRFYREIKDQKGVTSPLPYPQYSSDSVLVMEFASGMLIDQKEKLIAAGTNLEEIGDRIAQSYITQVIDNGFFHADPHPGNILVCNDKIVWIDLGMTGTLTAHERAIVGRVFRGVAAGDPYLLKDALLSLSKATGPVDHSMLLEQMSNMLASYASVDLSDINIGMAFLDVIEILRTQNLSLPASFTMLARGFLTLEGVLTDIAPTISIVDIVSTHVKNQMMNFAYIESKAKDLVQSSVASAEAMTRLPSQLSNTLDMLDRGQLKAAVDMKLPSEMTGTLYQVSGHLALALISAGLFVGSSIICTTPMEPKLFGVPFLGVLGYLGAFVLGIYVIFRTIVTRHQQVNNEKVQ
;
A
#
# COMPACT_ATOMS: atom_id res chain seq x y z
N MET A 1 7.62 20.61 33.76
CA MET A 1 6.81 21.77 33.30
C MET A 1 7.59 23.08 33.19
N ALA A 2 8.49 23.39 34.11
CA ALA A 2 9.39 24.54 33.96
C ALA A 2 10.31 24.40 32.73
N THR A 3 10.83 23.23 32.50
CA THR A 3 11.74 22.87 31.41
C THR A 3 11.17 23.15 29.99
N PHE A 4 9.89 22.88 29.71
CA PHE A 4 9.31 23.09 28.38
C PHE A 4 9.10 24.60 28.07
N ARG A 5 8.73 25.41 29.09
CA ARG A 5 8.66 26.87 28.90
C ARG A 5 10.03 27.50 28.68
N GLU A 6 11.06 27.01 29.40
CA GLU A 6 12.44 27.45 29.22
C GLU A 6 12.97 27.01 27.84
N PHE A 7 12.65 25.82 27.43
CA PHE A 7 12.96 25.29 26.10
C PHE A 7 12.42 26.17 24.95
N LEU A 8 11.11 26.49 24.96
CA LEU A 8 10.51 27.41 23.99
C LEU A 8 11.15 28.79 23.99
N ARG A 9 11.59 29.27 25.16
CA ARG A 9 12.28 30.56 25.26
C ARG A 9 13.69 30.53 24.66
N VAL A 10 14.40 29.41 24.81
CA VAL A 10 15.72 29.20 24.19
C VAL A 10 15.56 29.05 22.70
N ALA A 11 14.56 28.30 22.23
CA ALA A 11 14.24 28.16 20.83
C ALA A 11 13.96 29.49 20.14
N GLU A 12 13.14 30.35 20.77
CA GLU A 12 12.86 31.73 20.29
C GLU A 12 14.12 32.58 20.14
N MET A 13 15.13 32.40 21.04
CA MET A 13 16.40 33.13 20.99
C MET A 13 17.39 32.56 19.96
N THR A 14 17.21 31.32 19.52
CA THR A 14 18.15 30.63 18.63
C THR A 14 17.74 30.77 17.16
N VAL A 15 16.47 31.07 16.88
CA VAL A 15 15.95 31.30 15.52
C VAL A 15 16.47 32.63 14.99
N LYS A 16 17.32 32.56 13.97
CA LYS A 16 18.00 33.76 13.39
C LYS A 16 17.17 34.49 12.32
N ASP A 17 16.15 33.83 11.76
CA ASP A 17 15.29 34.41 10.73
C ASP A 17 14.13 35.18 11.39
N LYS A 18 13.89 36.41 10.91
CA LYS A 18 12.83 37.28 11.45
C LYS A 18 11.43 36.71 11.26
N THR A 19 11.18 35.94 10.19
CA THR A 19 9.89 35.36 9.85
C THR A 19 9.60 34.20 10.82
N SER A 20 10.54 33.27 10.95
CA SER A 20 10.44 32.15 11.87
C SER A 20 10.36 32.60 13.35
N ALA A 21 11.02 33.71 13.72
CA ALA A 21 10.89 34.29 15.06
C ALA A 21 9.48 34.85 15.32
N LYS A 22 8.85 35.48 14.31
CA LYS A 22 7.46 35.92 14.37
C LYS A 22 6.51 34.74 14.54
N ARG A 23 6.68 33.70 13.73
CA ARG A 23 5.86 32.50 13.76
C ARG A 23 5.97 31.77 15.11
N MET A 24 7.18 31.65 15.65
CA MET A 24 7.41 31.10 16.98
C MET A 24 6.67 31.88 18.08
N LYS A 25 6.63 33.20 17.97
CA LYS A 25 5.89 34.03 18.90
C LYS A 25 4.37 33.77 18.82
N GLU A 26 3.83 33.62 17.63
CA GLU A 26 2.42 33.25 17.39
C GLU A 26 2.10 31.91 18.04
N ILE A 27 2.90 30.87 17.77
CA ILE A 27 2.77 29.52 18.37
C ILE A 27 2.74 29.62 19.90
N ARG A 28 3.66 30.39 20.48
CA ARG A 28 3.72 30.58 21.94
C ARG A 28 2.49 31.28 22.51
N VAL A 29 1.92 32.26 21.81
CA VAL A 29 0.69 32.95 22.23
C VAL A 29 -0.47 31.97 22.26
N ILE A 30 -0.67 31.18 21.17
CA ILE A 30 -1.72 30.15 21.06
C ILE A 30 -1.59 29.10 22.16
N LEU A 31 -0.40 28.56 22.39
CA LEU A 31 -0.14 27.59 23.46
C LEU A 31 -0.46 28.17 24.87
N LYS A 32 -0.23 29.48 25.07
CA LYS A 32 -0.56 30.15 26.33
C LYS A 32 -2.05 30.35 26.47
N GLU A 33 -2.75 30.77 25.42
CA GLU A 33 -4.21 31.00 25.42
C GLU A 33 -4.97 29.72 25.76
N HIS A 34 -4.56 28.61 25.20
CA HIS A 34 -5.14 27.28 25.51
C HIS A 34 -4.62 26.66 26.81
N SER A 35 -3.79 27.36 27.57
CA SER A 35 -3.20 26.84 28.82
C SER A 35 -2.53 25.46 28.63
N ALA A 36 -1.85 25.24 27.48
CA ALA A 36 -1.19 23.99 27.14
C ALA A 36 -0.19 23.48 28.20
N PHE A 37 0.41 24.43 28.94
CA PHE A 37 1.37 24.15 30.01
C PHE A 37 0.74 23.63 31.32
N SER A 38 -0.59 23.67 31.44
CA SER A 38 -1.33 23.21 32.63
C SER A 38 -1.95 21.82 32.47
N GLY A 39 -1.61 21.14 31.39
CA GLY A 39 -2.13 19.83 30.99
C GLY A 39 -2.80 19.90 29.63
N LEU A 40 -2.44 18.97 28.76
CA LEU A 40 -2.97 18.87 27.42
C LEU A 40 -4.04 17.78 27.43
N THR A 41 -5.31 18.15 27.16
CA THR A 41 -6.37 17.17 26.89
C THR A 41 -6.55 17.01 25.39
N PRO A 42 -7.17 15.91 24.92
CA PRO A 42 -7.44 15.71 23.48
C PRO A 42 -8.14 16.91 22.83
N GLU A 43 -9.16 17.47 23.47
CA GLU A 43 -9.92 18.62 22.96
C GLU A 43 -9.09 19.91 22.88
N LYS A 44 -8.25 20.14 23.89
CA LYS A 44 -7.31 21.28 23.88
C LYS A 44 -6.25 21.12 22.80
N ALA A 45 -5.75 19.90 22.62
CA ALA A 45 -4.78 19.62 21.56
C ALA A 45 -5.39 19.89 20.19
N THR A 46 -6.62 19.45 19.94
CA THR A 46 -7.36 19.73 18.69
C THR A 46 -7.49 21.23 18.46
N ALA A 47 -8.00 21.98 19.44
CA ALA A 47 -8.16 23.43 19.32
C ALA A 47 -6.83 24.18 19.09
N ILE A 48 -5.75 23.72 19.69
CA ILE A 48 -4.40 24.27 19.44
C ILE A 48 -3.98 24.04 17.99
N LEU A 49 -4.19 22.82 17.46
CA LEU A 49 -3.83 22.50 16.09
C LEU A 49 -4.64 23.31 15.07
N GLU A 50 -5.92 23.55 15.35
CA GLU A 50 -6.80 24.39 14.53
C GLU A 50 -6.31 25.85 14.49
N ASP A 51 -6.03 26.43 15.66
CA ASP A 51 -5.57 27.82 15.77
C ASP A 51 -4.16 28.02 15.22
N LEU A 52 -3.31 27.00 15.26
CA LEU A 52 -1.98 27.01 14.64
C LEU A 52 -2.05 26.98 13.10
N GLY A 53 -3.16 26.54 12.56
CA GLY A 53 -3.45 26.62 11.11
C GLY A 53 -3.09 25.38 10.31
N PRO A 54 -3.10 25.49 8.95
CA PRO A 54 -3.13 24.37 8.02
C PRO A 54 -2.08 23.29 8.24
N THR A 55 -0.84 23.67 8.48
CA THR A 55 0.28 22.75 8.72
C THR A 55 0.04 21.89 9.94
N PHE A 56 -0.42 22.48 11.03
CA PHE A 56 -0.65 21.78 12.28
C PHE A 56 -1.95 20.97 12.27
N VAL A 57 -2.98 21.44 11.58
CA VAL A 57 -4.18 20.63 11.28
C VAL A 57 -3.78 19.36 10.52
N LYS A 58 -2.90 19.47 9.53
CA LYS A 58 -2.39 18.32 8.80
C LYS A 58 -1.57 17.36 9.66
N ILE A 59 -0.73 17.88 10.56
CA ILE A 59 -0.04 17.06 11.57
C ILE A 59 -1.05 16.27 12.40
N GLY A 60 -2.10 16.92 12.89
CA GLY A 60 -3.16 16.26 13.64
C GLY A 60 -3.88 15.18 12.85
N GLN A 61 -4.17 15.42 11.57
CA GLN A 61 -4.77 14.43 10.68
C GLN A 61 -3.84 13.23 10.42
N ILE A 62 -2.54 13.43 10.28
CA ILE A 62 -1.56 12.35 10.19
C ILE A 62 -1.51 11.60 11.52
N ALA A 63 -1.43 12.32 12.63
CA ALA A 63 -1.34 11.76 13.97
C ALA A 63 -2.59 11.00 14.40
N SER A 64 -3.80 11.36 13.91
CA SER A 64 -5.05 10.63 14.18
C SER A 64 -4.99 9.17 13.71
N ASN A 65 -4.19 8.90 12.68
CA ASN A 65 -4.03 7.57 12.12
C ASN A 65 -2.89 6.76 12.76
N ARG A 66 -2.19 7.34 13.73
CA ARG A 66 -1.02 6.76 14.39
C ARG A 66 -1.35 6.36 15.84
N SER A 67 -2.28 5.41 15.97
CA SER A 67 -2.63 4.81 17.27
C SER A 67 -1.47 4.01 17.90
N ASP A 68 -0.43 3.70 17.12
CA ASP A 68 0.85 3.18 17.58
C ASP A 68 1.68 4.21 18.35
N LEU A 69 1.47 5.50 18.08
CA LEU A 69 2.24 6.61 18.65
C LEU A 69 1.45 7.39 19.70
N LEU A 70 0.13 7.49 19.54
CA LEU A 70 -0.72 8.31 20.41
C LEU A 70 -1.82 7.49 21.08
N PRO A 71 -2.21 7.86 22.32
CA PRO A 71 -3.38 7.25 22.95
C PRO A 71 -4.64 7.45 22.11
N LYS A 72 -5.50 6.44 22.06
CA LYS A 72 -6.73 6.42 21.25
C LYS A 72 -7.58 7.68 21.41
N ALA A 73 -7.70 8.21 22.62
CA ALA A 73 -8.47 9.42 22.89
C ALA A 73 -8.00 10.65 22.09
N TYR A 74 -6.69 10.75 21.81
CA TYR A 74 -6.14 11.82 20.96
C TYR A 74 -6.40 11.53 19.48
N CYS A 75 -6.25 10.29 19.06
CA CYS A 75 -6.58 9.91 17.69
C CYS A 75 -8.04 10.21 17.37
N ASP A 76 -8.99 9.78 18.21
CA ASP A 76 -10.43 10.04 18.06
C ASP A 76 -10.78 11.54 18.07
N ALA A 77 -10.02 12.37 18.81
CA ALA A 77 -10.20 13.81 18.83
C ALA A 77 -9.66 14.46 17.54
N PHE A 78 -8.51 14.00 17.06
CA PHE A 78 -7.86 14.54 15.87
C PHE A 78 -8.55 14.12 14.56
N GLU A 79 -9.29 13.02 14.53
CA GLU A 79 -10.18 12.68 13.41
C GLU A 79 -11.22 13.77 13.13
N LYS A 80 -11.58 14.57 14.14
CA LYS A 80 -12.55 15.67 14.01
C LYS A 80 -11.93 16.94 13.45
N LEU A 81 -10.60 16.99 13.29
CA LEU A 81 -9.91 18.13 12.70
C LEU A 81 -10.40 18.36 11.28
N ARG A 82 -11.24 19.36 11.10
CA ARG A 82 -11.70 19.80 9.80
C ARG A 82 -10.89 21.02 9.37
N ALA A 83 -10.50 21.02 8.12
CA ALA A 83 -9.82 22.16 7.55
C ALA A 83 -10.81 23.19 6.98
N ASP A 84 -11.89 23.50 7.71
CA ASP A 84 -12.82 24.57 7.33
C ASP A 84 -12.14 25.93 7.52
N VAL A 85 -11.47 26.37 6.47
CA VAL A 85 -10.80 27.67 6.45
C VAL A 85 -11.68 28.69 5.77
N PRO A 86 -11.76 29.96 6.26
CA PRO A 86 -12.52 31.00 5.59
C PRO A 86 -12.19 31.08 4.09
N PRO A 87 -13.19 31.28 3.22
CA PRO A 87 -12.98 31.38 1.79
C PRO A 87 -11.99 32.48 1.41
N MET A 88 -11.16 32.22 0.39
CA MET A 88 -10.36 33.26 -0.25
C MET A 88 -11.24 34.29 -0.94
N PRO A 89 -10.84 35.58 -0.98
CA PRO A 89 -11.51 36.55 -1.83
C PRO A 89 -11.58 36.05 -3.29
N PHE A 90 -12.70 36.29 -3.95
CA PHE A 90 -12.89 35.84 -5.33
C PHE A 90 -11.85 36.41 -6.31
N GLU A 91 -11.44 37.65 -6.09
CA GLU A 91 -10.38 38.31 -6.85
C GLU A 91 -9.07 37.50 -6.80
N THR A 92 -8.71 36.98 -5.61
CA THR A 92 -7.52 36.13 -5.42
C THR A 92 -7.66 34.81 -6.18
N VAL A 93 -8.86 34.23 -6.21
CA VAL A 93 -9.14 33.01 -6.98
C VAL A 93 -8.93 33.26 -8.47
N VAL A 94 -9.48 34.38 -8.98
CA VAL A 94 -9.33 34.80 -10.39
C VAL A 94 -7.86 35.00 -10.73
N GLU A 95 -7.13 35.77 -9.92
CA GLU A 95 -5.68 35.99 -10.12
C GLU A 95 -4.90 34.68 -10.22
N ARG A 96 -5.23 33.69 -9.36
CA ARG A 96 -4.56 32.38 -9.38
C ARG A 96 -4.90 31.57 -10.62
N ILE A 97 -6.15 31.59 -11.06
CA ILE A 97 -6.60 30.91 -12.28
C ILE A 97 -5.91 31.53 -13.50
N GLU A 98 -5.91 32.85 -13.62
CA GLU A 98 -5.29 33.56 -14.76
C GLU A 98 -3.78 33.38 -14.79
N ALA A 99 -3.13 33.41 -13.63
CA ALA A 99 -1.68 33.13 -13.52
C ALA A 99 -1.35 31.69 -13.98
N SER A 100 -2.22 30.73 -13.66
CA SER A 100 -2.08 29.33 -14.06
C SER A 100 -2.33 29.12 -15.55
N LEU A 101 -3.37 29.74 -16.10
CA LEU A 101 -3.75 29.59 -17.51
C LEU A 101 -2.89 30.44 -18.46
N GLY A 102 -2.25 31.48 -17.95
CA GLY A 102 -1.47 32.46 -18.78
C GLY A 102 -2.33 33.43 -19.60
N HIS A 103 -3.65 33.43 -19.39
CA HIS A 103 -4.62 34.31 -20.05
C HIS A 103 -5.84 34.55 -19.14
N SER A 104 -6.73 35.45 -19.54
CA SER A 104 -7.94 35.75 -18.79
C SER A 104 -8.84 34.49 -18.65
N TRP A 105 -9.40 34.29 -17.47
CA TRP A 105 -10.27 33.16 -17.17
C TRP A 105 -11.49 33.05 -18.10
N GLN A 106 -12.01 34.19 -18.58
CA GLN A 106 -13.13 34.22 -19.50
C GLN A 106 -12.82 33.59 -20.88
N ALA A 107 -11.54 33.43 -21.24
CA ALA A 107 -11.18 32.70 -22.45
C ALA A 107 -11.39 31.19 -22.33
N THR A 108 -11.39 30.64 -21.11
CA THR A 108 -11.59 29.21 -20.84
C THR A 108 -13.01 28.94 -20.33
N PHE A 109 -13.48 29.76 -19.40
CA PHE A 109 -14.77 29.54 -18.74
C PHE A 109 -15.80 30.56 -19.20
N ALA A 110 -17.00 30.09 -19.59
CA ALA A 110 -18.15 30.95 -19.86
C ALA A 110 -18.69 31.57 -18.56
N THR A 111 -18.67 30.80 -17.46
CA THR A 111 -19.06 31.27 -16.12
C THR A 111 -18.11 30.70 -15.06
N LEU A 112 -17.89 31.49 -13.99
CA LEU A 112 -17.19 31.05 -12.79
C LEU A 112 -18.01 31.55 -11.59
N GLU A 113 -18.53 30.64 -10.78
CA GLU A 113 -19.34 30.98 -9.61
C GLU A 113 -18.48 31.61 -8.52
N GLN A 114 -18.93 32.74 -7.95
CA GLN A 114 -18.18 33.46 -6.92
C GLN A 114 -18.19 32.71 -5.58
N ALA A 115 -19.34 32.08 -5.24
CA ALA A 115 -19.44 31.28 -4.04
C ALA A 115 -18.69 29.94 -4.22
N PRO A 116 -17.78 29.59 -3.31
CA PRO A 116 -17.10 28.32 -3.40
C PRO A 116 -18.03 27.14 -3.07
N LEU A 117 -17.77 26.00 -3.69
CA LEU A 117 -18.38 24.71 -3.34
C LEU A 117 -17.83 24.18 -2.01
N GLY A 118 -16.56 24.46 -1.73
CA GLY A 118 -15.85 24.07 -0.52
C GLY A 118 -14.55 24.86 -0.35
N SER A 119 -14.13 25.02 0.90
CA SER A 119 -12.92 25.75 1.25
C SER A 119 -12.14 24.94 2.29
N ALA A 120 -10.99 24.43 1.88
CA ALA A 120 -10.10 23.61 2.71
C ALA A 120 -8.80 24.36 3.04
N SER A 121 -7.94 23.71 3.84
CA SER A 121 -6.67 24.27 4.29
C SER A 121 -5.73 24.68 3.15
N ILE A 122 -5.67 23.87 2.10
CA ILE A 122 -4.72 24.04 0.98
C ILE A 122 -5.40 24.66 -0.23
N ALA A 123 -6.69 24.43 -0.42
CA ALA A 123 -7.40 24.77 -1.64
C ALA A 123 -8.84 25.24 -1.42
N GLN A 124 -9.40 25.84 -2.43
CA GLN A 124 -10.81 26.21 -2.54
C GLN A 124 -11.34 25.72 -3.87
N VAL A 125 -12.57 25.23 -3.89
CA VAL A 125 -13.19 24.66 -5.10
C VAL A 125 -14.35 25.56 -5.54
N HIS A 126 -14.38 25.90 -6.83
CA HIS A 126 -15.44 26.68 -7.45
C HIS A 126 -16.10 25.89 -8.56
N LYS A 127 -17.38 26.19 -8.80
CA LYS A 127 -18.10 25.68 -9.95
C LYS A 127 -17.95 26.65 -11.12
N ALA A 128 -17.70 26.10 -12.30
CA ALA A 128 -17.57 26.86 -13.53
C ALA A 128 -18.27 26.13 -14.69
N THR A 129 -18.51 26.85 -15.78
CA THR A 129 -19.03 26.27 -17.03
C THR A 129 -18.04 26.60 -18.15
N LEU A 130 -17.65 25.60 -18.90
CA LEU A 130 -16.83 25.78 -20.12
C LEU A 130 -17.67 26.35 -21.26
N HIS A 131 -17.03 26.84 -22.33
CA HIS A 131 -17.73 27.39 -23.50
C HIS A 131 -18.53 26.35 -24.28
N ASP A 132 -18.22 25.06 -24.13
CA ASP A 132 -19.00 23.95 -24.72
C ASP A 132 -20.26 23.57 -23.90
N GLY A 133 -20.49 24.24 -22.77
CA GLY A 133 -21.60 24.00 -21.86
C GLY A 133 -21.29 22.97 -20.77
N SER A 134 -20.11 22.35 -20.74
CA SER A 134 -19.70 21.40 -19.70
C SER A 134 -19.55 22.12 -18.37
N THR A 135 -20.15 21.54 -17.30
CA THR A 135 -20.00 22.05 -15.93
C THR A 135 -18.78 21.41 -15.29
N VAL A 136 -17.90 22.21 -14.71
CA VAL A 136 -16.64 21.78 -14.12
C VAL A 136 -16.47 22.27 -12.67
N ALA A 137 -15.72 21.53 -11.89
CA ALA A 137 -15.17 21.95 -10.60
C ALA A 137 -13.73 22.44 -10.83
N VAL A 138 -13.44 23.61 -10.31
CA VAL A 138 -12.13 24.25 -10.40
C VAL A 138 -11.55 24.36 -9.00
N LYS A 139 -10.56 23.49 -8.69
CA LYS A 139 -9.83 23.47 -7.41
C LYS A 139 -8.64 24.40 -7.54
N VAL A 140 -8.54 25.41 -6.66
CA VAL A 140 -7.54 26.48 -6.73
C VAL A 140 -6.72 26.48 -5.45
N ARG A 141 -5.40 26.33 -5.56
CA ARG A 141 -4.48 26.34 -4.44
C ARG A 141 -4.36 27.73 -3.82
N ARG A 142 -4.40 27.78 -2.48
CA ARG A 142 -4.21 29.02 -1.73
C ARG A 142 -2.84 29.62 -1.98
N PRO A 143 -2.75 30.96 -2.18
CA PRO A 143 -1.46 31.61 -2.35
C PRO A 143 -0.64 31.52 -1.05
N GLY A 144 0.67 31.35 -1.19
CA GLY A 144 1.61 31.33 -0.07
C GLY A 144 1.62 30.07 0.79
N ILE A 145 0.68 29.12 0.58
CA ILE A 145 0.56 27.92 1.43
C ILE A 145 1.84 27.08 1.42
N ILE A 146 2.52 26.93 0.28
CA ILE A 146 3.78 26.19 0.18
C ILE A 146 4.85 26.82 1.08
N ALA A 147 5.00 28.14 1.00
CA ALA A 147 6.00 28.85 1.81
C ALA A 147 5.68 28.76 3.30
N GLN A 148 4.41 28.90 3.67
CA GLN A 148 3.95 28.77 5.06
C GLN A 148 4.22 27.36 5.61
N MET A 149 3.85 26.31 4.87
CA MET A 149 4.07 24.93 5.31
C MET A 149 5.56 24.58 5.40
N ALA A 150 6.37 25.03 4.44
CA ALA A 150 7.83 24.84 4.49
C ALA A 150 8.46 25.55 5.70
N GLU A 151 7.98 26.75 6.04
CA GLU A 151 8.43 27.48 7.22
C GLU A 151 8.06 26.76 8.51
N ASP A 152 6.81 26.31 8.64
CA ASP A 152 6.32 25.57 9.80
C ASP A 152 7.08 24.25 9.99
N ILE A 153 7.32 23.49 8.90
CA ILE A 153 8.10 22.24 8.92
C ILE A 153 9.54 22.51 9.36
N THR A 154 10.17 23.54 8.80
CA THR A 154 11.54 23.93 9.18
C THR A 154 11.62 24.29 10.66
N LEU A 155 10.62 24.99 11.16
CA LEU A 155 10.52 25.38 12.56
C LEU A 155 10.36 24.16 13.47
N LEU A 156 9.50 23.20 13.08
CA LEU A 156 9.33 21.94 13.81
C LEU A 156 10.63 21.14 13.88
N ARG A 157 11.37 21.02 12.79
CA ARG A 157 12.69 20.35 12.77
C ARG A 157 13.70 21.03 13.68
N HIS A 158 13.74 22.36 13.69
CA HIS A 158 14.60 23.10 14.61
C HIS A 158 14.22 22.86 16.09
N LEU A 159 12.93 22.80 16.39
CA LEU A 159 12.44 22.48 17.74
C LEU A 159 12.84 21.08 18.17
N LEU A 160 12.72 20.08 17.27
CA LEU A 160 13.13 18.71 17.53
C LEU A 160 14.65 18.62 17.80
N ALA A 161 15.47 19.20 16.93
CA ALA A 161 16.92 19.20 17.11
C ALA A 161 17.37 19.86 18.42
N LEU A 162 16.70 20.95 18.84
CA LEU A 162 16.96 21.58 20.12
C LEU A 162 16.53 20.72 21.31
N ALA A 163 15.41 20.00 21.18
CA ALA A 163 14.90 19.11 22.21
C ALA A 163 15.83 17.91 22.42
N GLU A 164 16.34 17.32 21.35
CA GLU A 164 17.36 16.26 21.39
C GLU A 164 18.64 16.73 22.07
N PHE A 165 19.15 17.89 21.67
CA PHE A 165 20.36 18.47 22.27
C PHE A 165 20.20 18.78 23.76
N SER A 166 18.98 19.15 24.19
CA SER A 166 18.67 19.53 25.58
C SER A 166 18.27 18.35 26.47
N ASN A 167 18.23 17.11 25.95
CA ASN A 167 17.71 15.94 26.65
C ASN A 167 16.31 16.15 27.27
N VAL A 168 15.46 16.94 26.62
CA VAL A 168 14.11 17.25 27.08
C VAL A 168 13.12 16.26 26.48
N GLY A 169 12.63 15.35 27.30
CA GLY A 169 11.61 14.34 26.95
C GLY A 169 12.14 12.91 26.89
N PRO A 170 11.25 11.90 26.93
CA PRO A 170 11.61 10.51 26.67
C PRO A 170 12.08 10.38 25.22
N GLY A 171 13.19 9.65 24.98
CA GLY A 171 13.77 9.44 23.65
C GLY A 171 12.78 8.86 22.63
N ASP A 172 11.90 7.96 23.10
CA ASP A 172 10.87 7.35 22.26
C ASP A 172 9.85 8.35 21.71
N LEU A 173 9.48 9.37 22.51
CA LEU A 173 8.55 10.42 22.08
C LEU A 173 9.16 11.33 21.00
N MET A 174 10.48 11.53 21.03
CA MET A 174 11.18 12.35 20.06
C MET A 174 11.31 11.67 18.71
N LEU A 175 11.65 10.38 18.68
CA LEU A 175 11.64 9.56 17.44
C LEU A 175 10.26 9.58 16.79
N THR A 176 9.20 9.47 17.60
CA THR A 176 7.81 9.54 17.17
C THR A 176 7.45 10.85 16.47
N VAL A 177 7.89 11.98 17.03
CA VAL A 177 7.58 13.31 16.45
C VAL A 177 8.40 13.56 15.19
N ASP A 178 9.64 13.09 15.12
CA ASP A 178 10.46 13.19 13.91
C ASP A 178 9.87 12.41 12.74
N GLU A 179 9.41 11.19 12.98
CA GLU A 179 8.67 10.39 11.98
C GLU A 179 7.39 11.09 11.49
N LEU A 180 6.64 11.74 12.38
CA LEU A 180 5.46 12.52 12.02
C LEU A 180 5.80 13.75 11.16
N VAL A 181 6.92 14.40 11.44
CA VAL A 181 7.38 15.56 10.64
C VAL A 181 7.89 15.11 9.26
N ASP A 182 8.58 13.97 9.18
CA ASP A 182 9.00 13.39 7.90
C ASP A 182 7.80 13.01 7.04
N GLU A 183 6.79 12.41 7.63
CA GLU A 183 5.56 12.06 6.94
C GLU A 183 4.76 13.30 6.52
N LEU A 184 4.73 14.34 7.37
CA LEU A 184 4.13 15.63 7.05
C LEU A 184 4.80 16.25 5.83
N GLU A 185 6.14 16.30 5.81
CA GLU A 185 6.89 16.90 4.70
C GLU A 185 6.57 16.20 3.37
N ARG A 186 6.58 14.86 3.38
CA ARG A 186 6.26 14.05 2.21
C ARG A 186 4.82 14.26 1.73
N THR A 187 3.85 14.14 2.65
CA THR A 187 2.43 14.27 2.32
C THR A 187 2.08 15.68 1.85
N THR A 188 2.69 16.70 2.49
CA THR A 188 2.50 18.10 2.08
C THR A 188 3.02 18.34 0.67
N ALA A 189 4.20 17.82 0.33
CA ALA A 189 4.76 17.98 -1.01
C ALA A 189 3.84 17.39 -2.10
N GLU A 190 3.20 16.26 -1.81
CA GLU A 190 2.25 15.62 -2.71
C GLU A 190 0.93 16.40 -2.83
N GLU A 191 0.39 16.92 -1.72
CA GLU A 191 -0.91 17.63 -1.70
C GLU A 191 -0.88 19.05 -2.28
N VAL A 192 0.27 19.72 -2.21
CA VAL A 192 0.37 21.10 -2.75
C VAL A 192 0.59 21.12 -4.27
N ASP A 193 0.98 20.02 -4.88
CA ASP A 193 1.17 19.90 -6.32
C ASP A 193 -0.02 19.18 -6.97
N PHE A 194 -0.94 19.96 -7.55
CA PHE A 194 -2.13 19.39 -8.18
C PHE A 194 -1.85 18.59 -9.45
N THR A 195 -0.64 18.57 -9.97
CA THR A 195 -0.28 17.68 -11.08
C THR A 195 -0.30 16.21 -10.61
N VAL A 196 0.04 15.95 -9.35
CA VAL A 196 -0.04 14.60 -8.76
C VAL A 196 -1.50 14.13 -8.70
N GLU A 197 -2.41 14.98 -8.17
CA GLU A 197 -3.84 14.65 -8.11
C GLU A 197 -4.46 14.52 -9.52
N LEU A 198 -4.03 15.35 -10.47
CA LEU A 198 -4.44 15.24 -11.87
C LEU A 198 -4.03 13.90 -12.50
N ASP A 199 -2.77 13.51 -12.32
CA ASP A 199 -2.26 12.23 -12.84
C ASP A 199 -2.99 11.05 -12.22
N ASN A 200 -3.26 11.10 -10.92
CA ASN A 200 -4.07 10.13 -10.21
C ASN A 200 -5.50 10.06 -10.79
N LEU A 201 -6.13 11.21 -11.01
CA LEU A 201 -7.48 11.30 -11.57
C LEU A 201 -7.54 10.75 -13.00
N VAL A 202 -6.56 11.09 -13.86
CA VAL A 202 -6.46 10.57 -15.23
C VAL A 202 -6.30 9.06 -15.23
N ARG A 203 -5.44 8.53 -14.36
CA ARG A 203 -5.22 7.09 -14.22
C ARG A 203 -6.47 6.39 -13.71
N PHE A 204 -7.05 6.89 -12.64
CA PHE A 204 -8.22 6.33 -11.98
C PHE A 204 -9.43 6.29 -12.93
N TYR A 205 -9.73 7.42 -13.59
CA TYR A 205 -10.81 7.52 -14.58
C TYR A 205 -10.68 6.45 -15.69
N ARG A 206 -9.46 6.23 -16.18
CA ARG A 206 -9.19 5.22 -17.20
C ARG A 206 -9.38 3.79 -16.68
N GLU A 207 -8.95 3.52 -15.45
CA GLU A 207 -8.98 2.17 -14.88
C GLU A 207 -10.39 1.72 -14.44
N ILE A 208 -11.27 2.67 -14.08
CA ILE A 208 -12.65 2.35 -13.64
C ILE A 208 -13.71 2.47 -14.75
N LYS A 209 -13.37 2.98 -15.94
CA LYS A 209 -14.32 3.31 -17.01
C LYS A 209 -15.24 2.15 -17.44
N ASP A 210 -14.75 0.90 -17.30
CA ASP A 210 -15.46 -0.31 -17.69
C ASP A 210 -16.28 -0.90 -16.52
N GLN A 211 -16.20 -0.32 -15.33
CA GLN A 211 -16.98 -0.73 -14.17
C GLN A 211 -18.42 -0.21 -14.28
N LYS A 212 -19.38 -1.13 -14.16
CA LYS A 212 -20.80 -0.80 -14.30
C LYS A 212 -21.30 0.03 -13.11
N GLY A 213 -21.82 1.22 -13.38
CA GLY A 213 -22.38 2.09 -12.33
C GLY A 213 -21.35 2.73 -11.43
N VAL A 214 -20.09 2.80 -11.85
CA VAL A 214 -19.00 3.47 -11.16
C VAL A 214 -18.33 4.44 -12.11
N THR A 215 -17.97 5.61 -11.61
CA THR A 215 -17.22 6.62 -12.38
C THR A 215 -16.40 7.51 -11.44
N SER A 216 -15.60 8.38 -12.00
CA SER A 216 -14.97 9.53 -11.35
C SER A 216 -15.13 10.76 -12.25
N PRO A 217 -14.87 11.98 -11.77
CA PRO A 217 -14.92 13.17 -12.62
C PRO A 217 -13.98 13.04 -13.82
N LEU A 218 -14.44 13.47 -14.98
CA LEU A 218 -13.58 13.58 -16.17
C LEU A 218 -12.50 14.64 -15.92
N PRO A 219 -11.21 14.31 -16.02
CA PRO A 219 -10.15 15.30 -15.88
C PRO A 219 -10.02 16.20 -17.12
N TYR A 220 -9.64 17.45 -16.91
CA TYR A 220 -9.33 18.41 -17.97
C TYR A 220 -7.85 18.86 -17.89
N PRO A 221 -6.89 18.03 -18.32
CA PRO A 221 -5.46 18.32 -18.20
C PRO A 221 -5.05 19.62 -18.89
N GLN A 222 -5.72 19.98 -20.00
CA GLN A 222 -5.43 21.21 -20.77
C GLN A 222 -5.74 22.50 -20.01
N TYR A 223 -6.54 22.44 -18.94
CA TYR A 223 -6.90 23.60 -18.10
C TYR A 223 -6.34 23.48 -16.68
N SER A 224 -5.53 22.45 -16.42
CA SER A 224 -4.96 22.15 -15.11
C SER A 224 -3.45 22.46 -15.07
N SER A 225 -2.94 22.71 -13.86
CA SER A 225 -1.53 22.99 -13.56
C SER A 225 -1.16 22.49 -12.17
N ASP A 226 0.02 22.85 -11.68
CA ASP A 226 0.46 22.60 -10.30
C ASP A 226 -0.41 23.29 -9.23
N SER A 227 -1.17 24.33 -9.60
CA SER A 227 -1.93 25.19 -8.67
C SER A 227 -3.42 25.30 -8.96
N VAL A 228 -3.86 24.78 -10.10
CA VAL A 228 -5.27 24.74 -10.51
C VAL A 228 -5.59 23.36 -11.08
N LEU A 229 -6.60 22.69 -10.55
CA LEU A 229 -7.11 21.43 -11.07
C LEU A 229 -8.54 21.63 -11.59
N VAL A 230 -8.77 21.28 -12.85
CA VAL A 230 -10.08 21.35 -13.50
C VAL A 230 -10.57 19.93 -13.79
N MET A 231 -11.77 19.61 -13.32
CA MET A 231 -12.42 18.33 -13.51
C MET A 231 -13.92 18.49 -13.68
N GLU A 232 -14.60 17.48 -14.18
CA GLU A 232 -16.06 17.46 -14.29
C GLU A 232 -16.71 17.72 -12.93
N PHE A 233 -17.78 18.53 -12.93
CA PHE A 233 -18.58 18.72 -11.74
C PHE A 233 -19.56 17.56 -11.57
N ALA A 234 -19.32 16.72 -10.57
CA ALA A 234 -20.23 15.63 -10.23
C ALA A 234 -21.40 16.16 -9.40
N SER A 235 -22.60 16.20 -10.00
CA SER A 235 -23.83 16.66 -9.36
C SER A 235 -24.54 15.51 -8.62
N GLY A 236 -23.90 14.98 -7.56
CA GLY A 236 -24.44 13.90 -6.75
C GLY A 236 -24.75 14.32 -5.31
N MET A 237 -25.35 13.41 -4.55
CA MET A 237 -25.46 13.48 -3.10
C MET A 237 -24.33 12.70 -2.46
N LEU A 238 -23.77 13.22 -1.37
CA LEU A 238 -22.79 12.47 -0.58
C LEU A 238 -23.43 11.22 0.02
N ILE A 239 -22.63 10.16 0.13
CA ILE A 239 -23.12 8.86 0.61
C ILE A 239 -23.61 8.89 2.06
N ASP A 240 -23.14 9.81 2.88
CA ASP A 240 -23.59 10.03 4.27
C ASP A 240 -24.95 10.72 4.37
N GLN A 241 -25.47 11.27 3.27
CA GLN A 241 -26.81 11.90 3.23
C GLN A 241 -27.92 10.86 3.02
N LYS A 242 -27.94 9.82 3.86
CA LYS A 242 -28.79 8.64 3.72
C LYS A 242 -30.28 8.96 3.52
N GLU A 243 -30.82 9.87 4.35
CA GLU A 243 -32.23 10.24 4.28
C GLU A 243 -32.60 10.84 2.91
N LYS A 244 -31.69 11.64 2.35
CA LYS A 244 -31.91 12.25 1.02
C LYS A 244 -31.80 11.21 -0.09
N LEU A 245 -30.83 10.28 0.02
CA LEU A 245 -30.66 9.17 -0.93
C LEU A 245 -31.91 8.26 -0.94
N ILE A 246 -32.39 7.87 0.23
CA ILE A 246 -33.61 7.06 0.38
C ILE A 246 -34.84 7.81 -0.18
N ALA A 247 -34.97 9.11 0.13
CA ALA A 247 -36.07 9.93 -0.40
C ALA A 247 -36.01 10.08 -1.93
N ALA A 248 -34.81 10.00 -2.53
CA ALA A 248 -34.61 9.98 -3.98
C ALA A 248 -34.87 8.60 -4.62
N GLY A 249 -35.16 7.57 -3.81
CA GLY A 249 -35.44 6.22 -4.29
C GLY A 249 -34.19 5.34 -4.47
N THR A 250 -33.02 5.78 -3.97
CA THR A 250 -31.77 5.02 -4.06
C THR A 250 -31.79 3.78 -3.14
N ASN A 251 -31.41 2.63 -3.69
CA ASN A 251 -31.21 1.42 -2.92
C ASN A 251 -29.79 1.41 -2.30
N LEU A 252 -29.68 1.69 -1.00
CA LEU A 252 -28.40 1.79 -0.31
C LEU A 252 -27.65 0.45 -0.27
N GLU A 253 -28.33 -0.69 -0.20
CA GLU A 253 -27.69 -2.02 -0.25
C GLU A 253 -27.02 -2.26 -1.60
N GLU A 254 -27.67 -1.91 -2.71
CA GLU A 254 -27.08 -2.04 -4.04
C GLU A 254 -25.90 -1.08 -4.23
N ILE A 255 -26.00 0.14 -3.70
CA ILE A 255 -24.90 1.10 -3.72
C ILE A 255 -23.72 0.60 -2.89
N GLY A 256 -23.97 0.07 -1.69
CA GLY A 256 -22.93 -0.50 -0.82
C GLY A 256 -22.21 -1.68 -1.47
N ASP A 257 -22.94 -2.62 -2.06
CA ASP A 257 -22.36 -3.74 -2.81
C ASP A 257 -21.45 -3.24 -3.96
N ARG A 258 -21.93 -2.24 -4.70
CA ARG A 258 -21.18 -1.65 -5.81
C ARG A 258 -19.92 -0.91 -5.35
N ILE A 259 -19.98 -0.20 -4.21
CA ILE A 259 -18.80 0.44 -3.58
C ILE A 259 -17.77 -0.62 -3.23
N ALA A 260 -18.18 -1.69 -2.53
CA ALA A 260 -17.30 -2.76 -2.12
C ALA A 260 -16.66 -3.48 -3.32
N GLN A 261 -17.44 -3.86 -4.33
CA GLN A 261 -16.95 -4.48 -5.56
C GLN A 261 -15.96 -3.57 -6.31
N SER A 262 -16.28 -2.28 -6.43
CA SER A 262 -15.39 -1.31 -7.07
C SER A 262 -14.06 -1.21 -6.33
N TYR A 263 -14.09 -1.14 -4.99
CA TYR A 263 -12.87 -1.04 -4.19
C TYR A 263 -12.00 -2.30 -4.29
N ILE A 264 -12.61 -3.48 -4.25
CA ILE A 264 -11.90 -4.75 -4.45
C ILE A 264 -11.23 -4.82 -5.82
N THR A 265 -11.92 -4.35 -6.87
CA THR A 265 -11.34 -4.25 -8.23
C THR A 265 -10.15 -3.29 -8.27
N GLN A 266 -10.24 -2.14 -7.59
CA GLN A 266 -9.13 -1.19 -7.49
C GLN A 266 -7.90 -1.84 -6.85
N VAL A 267 -8.07 -2.60 -5.76
CA VAL A 267 -6.99 -3.23 -5.01
C VAL A 267 -6.43 -4.46 -5.73
N ILE A 268 -7.29 -5.39 -6.11
CA ILE A 268 -6.87 -6.72 -6.59
C ILE A 268 -6.55 -6.71 -8.08
N ASP A 269 -7.38 -6.05 -8.92
CA ASP A 269 -7.20 -6.09 -10.36
C ASP A 269 -6.27 -4.97 -10.86
N ASN A 270 -6.55 -3.73 -10.45
CA ASN A 270 -5.81 -2.57 -10.92
C ASN A 270 -4.51 -2.37 -10.13
N GLY A 271 -4.52 -2.66 -8.82
CA GLY A 271 -3.43 -2.33 -7.91
C GLY A 271 -3.22 -0.83 -7.76
N PHE A 272 -4.25 -0.06 -8.03
CA PHE A 272 -4.33 1.37 -7.84
C PHE A 272 -5.68 1.68 -7.19
N PHE A 273 -5.65 2.20 -5.97
CA PHE A 273 -6.83 2.32 -5.15
C PHE A 273 -6.90 3.65 -4.42
N HIS A 274 -8.11 4.08 -4.10
CA HIS A 274 -8.38 5.22 -3.26
C HIS A 274 -7.94 4.92 -1.83
N ALA A 275 -6.97 5.66 -1.30
CA ALA A 275 -6.40 5.40 0.04
C ALA A 275 -7.22 6.01 1.18
N ASP A 276 -8.20 6.88 0.87
CA ASP A 276 -9.07 7.55 1.86
C ASP A 276 -10.54 7.57 1.40
N PRO A 277 -11.22 6.41 1.32
CA PRO A 277 -12.60 6.28 0.84
C PRO A 277 -13.63 6.71 1.89
N HIS A 278 -13.45 7.90 2.50
CA HIS A 278 -14.40 8.41 3.49
C HIS A 278 -15.70 8.89 2.83
N PRO A 279 -16.81 9.05 3.58
CA PRO A 279 -18.10 9.40 3.00
C PRO A 279 -18.13 10.69 2.17
N GLY A 280 -17.24 11.65 2.50
CA GLY A 280 -17.10 12.90 1.75
C GLY A 280 -16.47 12.75 0.36
N ASN A 281 -15.87 11.57 0.07
CA ASN A 281 -15.21 11.27 -1.20
C ASN A 281 -16.04 10.34 -2.11
N ILE A 282 -17.26 10.00 -1.69
CA ILE A 282 -18.16 9.13 -2.44
C ILE A 282 -19.50 9.87 -2.70
N LEU A 283 -19.78 10.15 -3.96
CA LEU A 283 -21.05 10.70 -4.39
C LEU A 283 -21.93 9.62 -5.03
N VAL A 284 -23.22 9.76 -4.87
CA VAL A 284 -24.22 8.98 -5.60
C VAL A 284 -24.96 9.90 -6.57
N CYS A 285 -24.87 9.61 -7.86
CA CYS A 285 -25.50 10.37 -8.93
C CYS A 285 -26.25 9.44 -9.87
N ASN A 286 -27.58 9.52 -9.94
CA ASN A 286 -28.42 8.66 -10.78
C ASN A 286 -28.08 7.16 -10.61
N ASP A 287 -28.04 6.69 -9.39
CA ASP A 287 -27.66 5.32 -8.98
C ASP A 287 -26.26 4.88 -9.41
N LYS A 288 -25.40 5.81 -9.79
CA LYS A 288 -23.97 5.58 -10.02
C LYS A 288 -23.15 6.11 -8.86
N ILE A 289 -22.08 5.42 -8.57
CA ILE A 289 -21.05 5.86 -7.62
C ILE A 289 -20.06 6.74 -8.36
N VAL A 290 -19.73 7.87 -7.77
CA VAL A 290 -18.68 8.77 -8.27
C VAL A 290 -17.62 8.91 -7.18
N TRP A 291 -16.43 8.38 -7.43
CA TRP A 291 -15.26 8.56 -6.57
C TRP A 291 -14.68 9.95 -6.84
N ILE A 292 -14.54 10.75 -5.81
CA ILE A 292 -13.95 12.10 -5.89
C ILE A 292 -12.75 12.22 -4.96
N ASP A 293 -11.97 13.29 -5.11
CA ASP A 293 -10.77 13.61 -4.34
C ASP A 293 -9.71 12.47 -4.37
N LEU A 294 -8.97 12.41 -5.46
CA LEU A 294 -7.88 11.45 -5.65
C LEU A 294 -6.51 11.99 -5.20
N GLY A 295 -6.51 12.93 -4.27
CA GLY A 295 -5.29 13.44 -3.63
C GLY A 295 -4.51 12.36 -2.88
N MET A 296 -5.22 11.37 -2.32
CA MET A 296 -4.61 10.22 -1.64
C MET A 296 -4.94 8.92 -2.36
N THR A 297 -3.96 8.32 -3.02
CA THR A 297 -4.09 7.03 -3.70
C THR A 297 -2.97 6.09 -3.28
N GLY A 298 -3.27 4.80 -3.26
CA GLY A 298 -2.29 3.74 -3.04
C GLY A 298 -1.96 3.00 -4.33
N THR A 299 -0.73 2.57 -4.47
CA THR A 299 -0.30 1.73 -5.61
C THR A 299 0.35 0.46 -5.09
N LEU A 300 -0.10 -0.68 -5.59
CA LEU A 300 0.49 -1.99 -5.36
C LEU A 300 1.17 -2.46 -6.65
N THR A 301 2.43 -2.85 -6.54
CA THR A 301 3.11 -3.54 -7.63
C THR A 301 2.44 -4.88 -7.95
N ALA A 302 2.72 -5.47 -9.10
CA ALA A 302 2.21 -6.79 -9.46
C ALA A 302 2.60 -7.86 -8.41
N HIS A 303 3.79 -7.74 -7.83
CA HIS A 303 4.26 -8.61 -6.76
C HIS A 303 3.44 -8.43 -5.47
N GLU A 304 3.24 -7.21 -5.02
CA GLU A 304 2.45 -6.90 -3.83
C GLU A 304 0.99 -7.34 -4.00
N ARG A 305 0.37 -7.12 -5.17
CA ARG A 305 -0.98 -7.63 -5.47
C ARG A 305 -1.08 -9.15 -5.34
N ALA A 306 -0.10 -9.87 -5.86
CA ALA A 306 -0.05 -11.32 -5.73
C ALA A 306 0.05 -11.76 -4.27
N ILE A 307 0.77 -11.01 -3.44
CA ILE A 307 0.89 -11.26 -2.00
C ILE A 307 -0.42 -10.93 -1.28
N VAL A 308 -1.07 -9.79 -1.57
CA VAL A 308 -2.40 -9.46 -1.05
C VAL A 308 -3.39 -10.60 -1.34
N GLY A 309 -3.41 -11.11 -2.56
CA GLY A 309 -4.23 -12.28 -2.92
C GLY A 309 -3.88 -13.54 -2.12
N ARG A 310 -2.60 -13.74 -1.72
CA ARG A 310 -2.21 -14.86 -0.84
C ARG A 310 -2.64 -14.63 0.61
N VAL A 311 -2.54 -13.40 1.10
CA VAL A 311 -3.02 -13.01 2.43
C VAL A 311 -4.51 -13.30 2.55
N PHE A 312 -5.33 -12.82 1.61
CA PHE A 312 -6.77 -13.11 1.61
C PHE A 312 -7.08 -14.60 1.55
N ARG A 313 -6.33 -15.38 0.76
CA ARG A 313 -6.51 -16.84 0.74
C ARG A 313 -6.13 -17.51 2.05
N GLY A 314 -5.04 -17.06 2.70
CA GLY A 314 -4.62 -17.56 4.00
C GLY A 314 -5.68 -17.31 5.07
N VAL A 315 -6.25 -16.10 5.09
CA VAL A 315 -7.36 -15.77 6.01
C VAL A 315 -8.60 -16.58 5.69
N ALA A 316 -9.04 -16.65 4.44
CA ALA A 316 -10.24 -17.37 4.02
C ALA A 316 -10.13 -18.90 4.23
N ALA A 317 -8.92 -19.46 4.14
CA ALA A 317 -8.66 -20.88 4.40
C ALA A 317 -8.37 -21.19 5.87
N GLY A 318 -8.22 -20.17 6.73
CA GLY A 318 -7.77 -20.35 8.10
C GLY A 318 -6.35 -20.94 8.20
N ASP A 319 -5.50 -20.70 7.19
CA ASP A 319 -4.16 -21.27 7.09
C ASP A 319 -3.09 -20.29 7.60
N PRO A 320 -2.59 -20.45 8.84
CA PRO A 320 -1.59 -19.56 9.42
C PRO A 320 -0.22 -19.67 8.74
N TYR A 321 0.11 -20.80 8.12
CA TYR A 321 1.37 -20.96 7.40
C TYR A 321 1.37 -20.16 6.10
N LEU A 322 0.29 -20.25 5.33
CA LEU A 322 0.13 -19.48 4.10
C LEU A 322 0.13 -17.98 4.39
N LEU A 323 -0.58 -17.57 5.45
CA LEU A 323 -0.62 -16.17 5.89
C LEU A 323 0.77 -15.67 6.29
N LYS A 324 1.47 -16.41 7.16
CA LYS A 324 2.83 -16.09 7.60
C LYS A 324 3.80 -15.95 6.43
N ASP A 325 3.82 -16.93 5.52
CA ASP A 325 4.75 -16.92 4.38
C ASP A 325 4.46 -15.77 3.40
N ALA A 326 3.19 -15.44 3.19
CA ALA A 326 2.81 -14.29 2.39
C ALA A 326 3.31 -12.98 3.02
N LEU A 327 3.09 -12.79 4.33
CA LEU A 327 3.48 -11.59 5.04
C LEU A 327 5.00 -11.44 5.17
N LEU A 328 5.74 -12.54 5.42
CA LEU A 328 7.20 -12.53 5.42
C LEU A 328 7.79 -12.16 4.05
N SER A 329 7.13 -12.58 2.95
CA SER A 329 7.56 -12.23 1.58
C SER A 329 7.47 -10.72 1.31
N LEU A 330 6.67 -10.01 2.08
CA LEU A 330 6.42 -8.58 1.93
C LEU A 330 7.19 -7.74 2.93
N SER A 331 7.40 -8.30 4.14
CA SER A 331 7.97 -7.57 5.27
C SER A 331 9.48 -7.43 5.14
N LYS A 332 9.98 -6.32 5.68
CA LYS A 332 11.41 -6.09 5.89
C LYS A 332 11.72 -6.31 7.37
N ALA A 333 12.68 -7.19 7.67
CA ALA A 333 13.14 -7.39 9.04
C ALA A 333 13.96 -6.18 9.52
N THR A 334 13.59 -5.62 10.66
CA THR A 334 14.27 -4.52 11.35
C THR A 334 15.10 -5.02 12.55
N GLY A 335 14.93 -6.31 12.93
CA GLY A 335 15.60 -6.96 14.04
C GLY A 335 15.44 -8.49 13.96
N PRO A 336 15.81 -9.21 15.03
CA PRO A 336 15.60 -10.66 15.10
C PRO A 336 14.10 -10.99 15.08
N VAL A 337 13.73 -12.02 14.30
CA VAL A 337 12.35 -12.48 14.14
C VAL A 337 12.18 -13.84 14.80
N ASP A 338 11.23 -13.99 15.71
CA ASP A 338 10.82 -15.29 16.25
C ASP A 338 9.72 -15.90 15.38
N HIS A 339 10.13 -16.79 14.47
CA HIS A 339 9.22 -17.45 13.53
C HIS A 339 8.19 -18.37 14.19
N SER A 340 8.48 -18.88 15.39
CA SER A 340 7.56 -19.75 16.14
C SER A 340 6.47 -18.91 16.80
N MET A 341 6.87 -17.83 17.47
CA MET A 341 5.94 -16.88 18.08
C MET A 341 5.07 -16.18 17.01
N LEU A 342 5.66 -15.80 15.88
CA LEU A 342 4.91 -15.22 14.76
C LEU A 342 3.82 -16.18 14.26
N LEU A 343 4.14 -17.47 14.10
CA LEU A 343 3.16 -18.47 13.68
C LEU A 343 2.06 -18.66 14.72
N GLU A 344 2.42 -18.69 16.00
CA GLU A 344 1.46 -18.81 17.09
C GLU A 344 0.50 -17.61 17.13
N GLN A 345 1.01 -16.39 17.02
CA GLN A 345 0.20 -15.17 16.98
C GLN A 345 -0.76 -15.16 15.78
N MET A 346 -0.29 -15.57 14.59
CA MET A 346 -1.14 -15.69 13.39
C MET A 346 -2.20 -16.78 13.57
N SER A 347 -1.86 -17.91 14.19
CA SER A 347 -2.83 -18.98 14.49
C SER A 347 -3.90 -18.50 15.46
N ASN A 348 -3.50 -17.79 16.52
CA ASN A 348 -4.43 -17.26 17.51
C ASN A 348 -5.36 -16.20 16.90
N MET A 349 -4.84 -15.32 16.07
CA MET A 349 -5.61 -14.33 15.32
C MET A 349 -6.64 -15.02 14.42
N LEU A 350 -6.23 -15.98 13.59
CA LEU A 350 -7.15 -16.71 12.70
C LEU A 350 -8.20 -17.51 13.51
N ALA A 351 -7.82 -18.11 14.64
CA ALA A 351 -8.75 -18.82 15.51
C ALA A 351 -9.80 -17.88 16.14
N SER A 352 -9.43 -16.65 16.49
CA SER A 352 -10.39 -15.65 16.98
C SER A 352 -11.41 -15.28 15.92
N TYR A 353 -11.00 -15.15 14.67
CA TYR A 353 -11.90 -14.88 13.54
C TYR A 353 -12.71 -16.12 13.11
N ALA A 354 -12.16 -17.34 13.25
CA ALA A 354 -12.90 -18.57 12.91
C ALA A 354 -14.12 -18.83 13.82
N SER A 355 -14.18 -18.18 14.98
CA SER A 355 -15.34 -18.26 15.90
C SER A 355 -16.47 -17.28 15.55
N VAL A 356 -16.27 -16.43 14.57
CA VAL A 356 -17.20 -15.39 14.09
C VAL A 356 -17.63 -15.76 12.67
N ASP A 357 -18.89 -15.47 12.29
CA ASP A 357 -19.31 -15.66 10.91
C ASP A 357 -18.42 -14.80 9.98
N LEU A 358 -18.01 -15.37 8.84
CA LEU A 358 -17.15 -14.68 7.86
C LEU A 358 -17.70 -13.31 7.46
N SER A 359 -19.02 -13.14 7.47
CA SER A 359 -19.72 -11.88 7.20
C SER A 359 -19.47 -10.81 8.27
N ASP A 360 -19.14 -11.20 9.50
CA ASP A 360 -18.98 -10.29 10.63
C ASP A 360 -17.50 -9.93 10.88
N ILE A 361 -16.58 -10.45 10.07
CA ILE A 361 -15.15 -10.14 10.17
C ILE A 361 -14.90 -8.76 9.58
N ASN A 362 -14.37 -7.86 10.43
CA ASN A 362 -13.88 -6.56 9.99
C ASN A 362 -12.49 -6.69 9.38
N ILE A 363 -12.40 -6.53 8.04
CA ILE A 363 -11.13 -6.65 7.29
C ILE A 363 -10.13 -5.58 7.72
N GLY A 364 -10.59 -4.34 7.93
CA GLY A 364 -9.72 -3.24 8.32
C GLY A 364 -9.06 -3.52 9.66
N MET A 365 -9.83 -4.01 10.65
CA MET A 365 -9.30 -4.43 11.96
C MET A 365 -8.34 -5.61 11.82
N ALA A 366 -8.67 -6.61 11.00
CA ALA A 366 -7.80 -7.76 10.76
C ALA A 366 -6.44 -7.34 10.16
N PHE A 367 -6.43 -6.34 9.27
CA PHE A 367 -5.19 -5.76 8.75
C PHE A 367 -4.38 -5.05 9.84
N LEU A 368 -5.03 -4.31 10.74
CA LEU A 368 -4.36 -3.65 11.86
C LEU A 368 -3.75 -4.67 12.83
N ASP A 369 -4.46 -5.75 13.14
CA ASP A 369 -3.95 -6.85 13.98
C ASP A 369 -2.71 -7.48 13.34
N VAL A 370 -2.73 -7.72 12.02
CA VAL A 370 -1.57 -8.22 11.27
C VAL A 370 -0.39 -7.26 11.37
N ILE A 371 -0.61 -5.95 11.17
CA ILE A 371 0.44 -4.92 11.26
C ILE A 371 1.06 -4.95 12.67
N GLU A 372 0.23 -5.02 13.72
CA GLU A 372 0.72 -5.04 15.10
C GLU A 372 1.50 -6.33 15.42
N ILE A 373 1.01 -7.49 14.98
CA ILE A 373 1.74 -8.76 15.13
C ILE A 373 3.13 -8.66 14.46
N LEU A 374 3.19 -8.16 13.23
CA LEU A 374 4.46 -8.00 12.51
C LEU A 374 5.41 -7.02 13.21
N ARG A 375 4.88 -5.91 13.72
CA ARG A 375 5.65 -4.91 14.46
C ARG A 375 6.27 -5.50 15.73
N THR A 376 5.52 -6.31 16.51
CA THR A 376 6.03 -6.98 17.71
C THR A 376 7.15 -7.97 17.40
N GLN A 377 7.21 -8.47 16.16
CA GLN A 377 8.24 -9.40 15.67
C GLN A 377 9.36 -8.71 14.88
N ASN A 378 9.53 -7.38 15.03
CA ASN A 378 10.52 -6.59 14.30
C ASN A 378 10.41 -6.70 12.78
N LEU A 379 9.19 -6.76 12.27
CA LEU A 379 8.89 -6.79 10.85
C LEU A 379 8.14 -5.51 10.46
N SER A 380 8.60 -4.82 9.43
CA SER A 380 7.97 -3.63 8.90
C SER A 380 7.37 -3.91 7.52
N LEU A 381 6.14 -3.43 7.29
CA LEU A 381 5.44 -3.51 6.02
C LEU A 381 5.72 -2.28 5.14
N PRO A 382 5.62 -2.39 3.81
CA PRO A 382 5.60 -1.23 2.93
C PRO A 382 4.46 -0.27 3.25
N ALA A 383 4.65 1.03 3.04
CA ALA A 383 3.65 2.06 3.29
C ALA A 383 2.33 1.82 2.51
N SER A 384 2.40 1.21 1.32
CA SER A 384 1.24 0.80 0.53
C SER A 384 0.26 -0.11 1.29
N PHE A 385 0.78 -0.97 2.17
CA PHE A 385 -0.05 -1.85 2.99
C PHE A 385 -0.72 -1.13 4.16
N THR A 386 -0.05 -0.20 4.78
CA THR A 386 -0.66 0.65 5.82
C THR A 386 -1.77 1.53 5.22
N MET A 387 -1.55 2.08 4.02
CA MET A 387 -2.58 2.79 3.26
C MET A 387 -3.76 1.88 2.92
N LEU A 388 -3.49 0.63 2.52
CA LEU A 388 -4.53 -0.35 2.20
C LEU A 388 -5.37 -0.71 3.43
N ALA A 389 -4.72 -0.96 4.57
CA ALA A 389 -5.41 -1.25 5.84
C ALA A 389 -6.34 -0.10 6.24
N ARG A 390 -5.84 1.14 6.14
CA ARG A 390 -6.63 2.34 6.40
C ARG A 390 -7.80 2.47 5.44
N GLY A 391 -7.56 2.26 4.14
CA GLY A 391 -8.62 2.32 3.13
C GLY A 391 -9.73 1.31 3.40
N PHE A 392 -9.38 0.08 3.78
CA PHE A 392 -10.39 -0.92 4.18
C PHE A 392 -11.14 -0.53 5.44
N LEU A 393 -10.46 -0.03 6.47
CA LEU A 393 -11.09 0.39 7.71
C LEU A 393 -12.10 1.53 7.47
N THR A 394 -11.72 2.52 6.68
CA THR A 394 -12.60 3.64 6.32
C THR A 394 -13.80 3.16 5.49
N LEU A 395 -13.55 2.29 4.51
CA LEU A 395 -14.59 1.70 3.67
C LEU A 395 -15.61 0.90 4.47
N GLU A 396 -15.12 0.07 5.41
CA GLU A 396 -16.00 -0.71 6.30
C GLU A 396 -16.87 0.19 7.17
N GLY A 397 -16.31 1.30 7.67
CA GLY A 397 -17.10 2.32 8.36
C GLY A 397 -18.24 2.84 7.51
N VAL A 398 -17.99 3.15 6.23
CA VAL A 398 -19.02 3.58 5.28
C VAL A 398 -20.07 2.49 5.05
N LEU A 399 -19.63 1.25 4.78
CA LEU A 399 -20.54 0.14 4.49
C LEU A 399 -21.40 -0.22 5.71
N THR A 400 -20.82 -0.26 6.90
CA THR A 400 -21.56 -0.51 8.15
C THR A 400 -22.67 0.52 8.35
N ASP A 401 -22.43 1.76 7.92
CA ASP A 401 -23.39 2.84 8.07
C ASP A 401 -24.54 2.76 7.03
N ILE A 402 -24.24 2.43 5.76
CA ILE A 402 -25.23 2.48 4.66
C ILE A 402 -25.83 1.12 4.30
N ALA A 403 -25.08 0.03 4.45
CA ALA A 403 -25.43 -1.31 3.99
C ALA A 403 -24.80 -2.38 4.90
N PRO A 404 -25.25 -2.51 6.17
CA PRO A 404 -24.62 -3.34 7.19
C PRO A 404 -24.66 -4.86 6.89
N THR A 405 -25.45 -5.27 5.90
CA THR A 405 -25.54 -6.68 5.47
C THR A 405 -24.43 -7.08 4.52
N ILE A 406 -23.64 -6.11 4.01
CA ILE A 406 -22.59 -6.38 3.02
C ILE A 406 -21.29 -6.80 3.71
N SER A 407 -20.85 -7.99 3.37
CA SER A 407 -19.57 -8.55 3.79
C SER A 407 -18.48 -8.32 2.73
N ILE A 408 -17.47 -7.53 3.06
CA ILE A 408 -16.31 -7.36 2.17
C ILE A 408 -15.57 -8.70 2.01
N VAL A 409 -15.50 -9.54 3.05
CA VAL A 409 -14.85 -10.86 3.01
C VAL A 409 -15.50 -11.75 1.96
N ASP A 410 -16.82 -11.78 1.89
CA ASP A 410 -17.56 -12.58 0.91
C ASP A 410 -17.35 -12.08 -0.51
N ILE A 411 -17.32 -10.76 -0.70
CA ILE A 411 -17.05 -10.14 -2.00
C ILE A 411 -15.63 -10.48 -2.45
N VAL A 412 -14.62 -10.32 -1.58
CA VAL A 412 -13.23 -10.69 -1.89
C VAL A 412 -13.11 -12.18 -2.23
N SER A 413 -13.71 -13.04 -1.39
CA SER A 413 -13.67 -14.50 -1.59
C SER A 413 -14.29 -14.89 -2.92
N THR A 414 -15.43 -14.30 -3.26
CA THR A 414 -16.13 -14.53 -4.54
C THR A 414 -15.32 -14.00 -5.72
N HIS A 415 -14.75 -12.79 -5.59
CA HIS A 415 -13.93 -12.16 -6.62
C HIS A 415 -12.68 -12.99 -6.92
N VAL A 416 -11.97 -13.44 -5.89
CA VAL A 416 -10.78 -14.29 -6.03
C VAL A 416 -11.13 -15.65 -6.65
N LYS A 417 -12.24 -16.29 -6.24
CA LYS A 417 -12.72 -17.55 -6.84
C LYS A 417 -13.04 -17.39 -8.32
N ASN A 418 -13.74 -16.32 -8.70
CA ASN A 418 -14.11 -16.05 -10.08
C ASN A 418 -12.88 -15.79 -10.96
N GLN A 419 -11.88 -15.09 -10.46
CA GLN A 419 -10.61 -14.90 -11.18
C GLN A 419 -9.88 -16.23 -11.42
N MET A 420 -9.89 -17.15 -10.44
CA MET A 420 -9.26 -18.46 -10.59
C MET A 420 -9.95 -19.33 -11.65
N MET A 421 -11.25 -19.18 -11.84
CA MET A 421 -12.04 -19.93 -12.82
C MET A 421 -12.01 -19.31 -14.22
N ASN A 422 -11.54 -18.09 -14.36
CA ASN A 422 -11.52 -17.40 -15.65
C ASN A 422 -10.29 -17.85 -16.48
N PHE A 423 -10.52 -18.37 -17.69
CA PHE A 423 -9.44 -18.85 -18.59
C PHE A 423 -8.40 -17.76 -18.92
N ALA A 424 -8.78 -16.47 -18.92
CA ALA A 424 -7.87 -15.35 -19.08
C ALA A 424 -6.86 -15.24 -17.92
N TYR A 425 -7.22 -15.67 -16.71
CA TYR A 425 -6.32 -15.75 -15.56
C TYR A 425 -5.28 -16.88 -15.74
N ILE A 426 -5.66 -18.00 -16.33
CA ILE A 426 -4.74 -19.10 -16.64
C ILE A 426 -3.71 -18.66 -17.69
N GLU A 427 -4.14 -17.90 -18.69
CA GLU A 427 -3.25 -17.36 -19.73
C GLU A 427 -2.31 -16.28 -19.18
N SER A 428 -2.77 -15.37 -18.30
CA SER A 428 -1.90 -14.39 -17.64
C SER A 428 -0.91 -15.07 -16.70
N LYS A 429 -1.36 -16.08 -15.94
CA LYS A 429 -0.46 -16.89 -15.09
C LYS A 429 0.56 -17.68 -15.89
N ALA A 430 0.21 -18.17 -17.07
CA ALA A 430 1.17 -18.82 -17.95
C ALA A 430 2.23 -17.83 -18.45
N LYS A 431 1.86 -16.59 -18.78
CA LYS A 431 2.80 -15.51 -19.11
C LYS A 431 3.68 -15.11 -17.93
N ASP A 432 3.11 -15.00 -16.73
CA ASP A 432 3.86 -14.71 -15.49
C ASP A 432 4.82 -15.87 -15.15
N LEU A 433 4.43 -17.13 -15.39
CA LEU A 433 5.29 -18.29 -15.20
C LEU A 433 6.47 -18.30 -16.19
N VAL A 434 6.23 -17.89 -17.44
CA VAL A 434 7.30 -17.71 -18.44
C VAL A 434 8.22 -16.56 -18.06
N GLN A 435 7.70 -15.42 -17.60
CA GLN A 435 8.52 -14.30 -17.11
C GLN A 435 9.28 -14.66 -15.83
N SER A 436 8.67 -15.40 -14.89
CA SER A 436 9.36 -15.88 -13.70
C SER A 436 10.41 -16.94 -14.00
N SER A 437 10.21 -17.75 -15.05
CA SER A 437 11.23 -18.70 -15.53
C SER A 437 12.43 -17.98 -16.17
N VAL A 438 12.20 -16.86 -16.87
CA VAL A 438 13.28 -16.01 -17.41
C VAL A 438 14.00 -15.30 -16.27
N ALA A 439 13.29 -14.76 -15.27
CA ALA A 439 13.90 -14.18 -14.07
C ALA A 439 14.67 -15.22 -13.24
N SER A 440 14.18 -16.48 -13.19
CA SER A 440 14.87 -17.60 -12.55
C SER A 440 16.11 -18.02 -13.32
N ALA A 441 16.11 -17.95 -14.64
CA ALA A 441 17.29 -18.18 -15.47
C ALA A 441 18.34 -17.08 -15.27
N GLU A 442 17.95 -15.80 -15.14
CA GLU A 442 18.84 -14.71 -14.78
C GLU A 442 19.36 -14.84 -13.33
N ALA A 443 18.55 -15.33 -12.39
CA ALA A 443 18.99 -15.63 -11.03
C ALA A 443 19.99 -16.79 -11.00
N MET A 444 19.81 -17.82 -11.86
CA MET A 444 20.75 -18.92 -12.00
C MET A 444 22.11 -18.48 -12.54
N THR A 445 22.18 -17.46 -13.39
CA THR A 445 23.47 -16.90 -13.83
C THR A 445 24.21 -16.13 -12.73
N ARG A 446 23.51 -15.71 -11.67
CA ARG A 446 24.08 -15.05 -10.47
C ARG A 446 24.43 -16.03 -9.34
N LEU A 447 23.96 -17.27 -9.38
CA LEU A 447 24.27 -18.30 -8.39
C LEU A 447 25.79 -18.56 -8.19
N PRO A 448 26.61 -18.62 -9.23
CA PRO A 448 28.04 -18.84 -9.04
C PRO A 448 28.73 -17.72 -8.24
N SER A 449 28.33 -16.46 -8.46
CA SER A 449 28.90 -15.32 -7.75
C SER A 449 28.40 -15.22 -6.30
N GLN A 450 27.15 -15.60 -6.04
CA GLN A 450 26.59 -15.67 -4.68
C GLN A 450 27.18 -16.83 -3.88
N LEU A 451 27.38 -17.99 -4.50
CA LEU A 451 28.07 -19.12 -3.89
C LEU A 451 29.54 -18.78 -3.55
N SER A 452 30.23 -18.09 -4.46
CA SER A 452 31.60 -17.62 -4.21
C SER A 452 31.66 -16.65 -3.02
N ASN A 453 30.75 -15.67 -2.99
CA ASN A 453 30.65 -14.72 -1.87
C ASN A 453 30.30 -15.42 -0.54
N THR A 454 29.43 -16.43 -0.57
CA THR A 454 29.05 -17.19 0.64
C THR A 454 30.19 -18.09 1.11
N LEU A 455 30.95 -18.69 0.21
CA LEU A 455 32.16 -19.45 0.52
C LEU A 455 33.26 -18.54 1.07
N ASP A 456 33.46 -17.35 0.53
CA ASP A 456 34.39 -16.35 1.04
C ASP A 456 33.98 -15.84 2.45
N MET A 457 32.70 -15.76 2.76
CA MET A 457 32.18 -15.45 4.10
C MET A 457 32.39 -16.61 5.08
N LEU A 458 32.30 -17.87 4.61
CA LEU A 458 32.62 -19.06 5.39
C LEU A 458 34.12 -19.14 5.69
N ASP A 459 34.96 -18.87 4.73
CA ASP A 459 36.43 -18.91 4.86
C ASP A 459 36.93 -17.80 5.82
N ARG A 460 36.25 -16.68 5.89
CA ARG A 460 36.50 -15.56 6.83
C ARG A 460 35.87 -15.75 8.21
N GLY A 461 35.18 -16.87 8.49
CA GLY A 461 34.60 -17.17 9.80
C GLY A 461 33.49 -16.22 10.25
N GLN A 462 32.82 -15.51 9.31
CA GLN A 462 31.82 -14.51 9.59
C GLN A 462 30.38 -15.08 9.68
N LEU A 463 30.16 -16.36 9.35
CA LEU A 463 28.88 -17.04 9.48
C LEU A 463 28.83 -17.86 10.79
N LYS A 464 28.15 -17.34 11.79
CA LYS A 464 27.68 -18.12 12.94
C LYS A 464 26.27 -18.60 12.64
N ALA A 465 26.13 -19.74 11.97
CA ALA A 465 24.84 -20.41 11.82
C ALA A 465 24.70 -21.47 12.92
N ALA A 466 23.92 -21.19 13.94
CA ALA A 466 23.39 -22.22 14.83
C ALA A 466 22.14 -22.82 14.15
N VAL A 467 22.33 -23.88 13.38
CA VAL A 467 21.22 -24.61 12.73
C VAL A 467 20.86 -25.80 13.59
N ASP A 468 19.82 -25.66 14.38
CA ASP A 468 19.21 -26.79 15.10
C ASP A 468 18.08 -27.37 14.21
N MET A 469 18.46 -28.10 13.16
CA MET A 469 17.53 -28.74 12.23
C MET A 469 17.13 -30.11 12.77
N LYS A 470 15.99 -30.22 13.44
CA LYS A 470 15.26 -31.47 13.57
C LYS A 470 14.38 -31.66 12.33
N LEU A 471 14.94 -32.24 11.28
CA LEU A 471 14.17 -32.67 10.11
C LEU A 471 13.32 -33.90 10.49
N PRO A 472 12.00 -33.91 10.22
CA PRO A 472 11.19 -35.11 10.34
C PRO A 472 11.77 -36.22 9.45
N SER A 473 11.82 -37.45 9.97
CA SER A 473 12.42 -38.62 9.32
C SER A 473 11.79 -38.95 7.93
N GLU A 474 10.58 -38.51 7.67
CA GLU A 474 9.88 -38.69 6.39
C GLU A 474 10.39 -37.73 5.29
N MET A 475 10.83 -36.53 5.65
CA MET A 475 11.35 -35.55 4.67
C MET A 475 12.77 -35.90 4.19
N THR A 476 13.59 -36.56 5.03
CA THR A 476 14.93 -37.01 4.65
C THR A 476 14.88 -38.09 3.57
N GLY A 477 13.91 -39.01 3.64
CA GLY A 477 13.71 -40.05 2.64
C GLY A 477 13.36 -39.50 1.24
N THR A 478 12.48 -38.50 1.20
CA THR A 478 12.05 -37.88 -0.04
C THR A 478 13.16 -37.03 -0.69
N LEU A 479 13.91 -36.27 0.12
CA LEU A 479 15.07 -35.49 -0.35
C LEU A 479 16.19 -36.39 -0.91
N TYR A 480 16.50 -37.52 -0.28
CA TYR A 480 17.46 -38.50 -0.80
C TYR A 480 17.02 -39.12 -2.12
N GLN A 481 15.74 -39.40 -2.29
CA GLN A 481 15.21 -39.97 -3.55
C GLN A 481 15.26 -38.93 -4.70
N VAL A 482 14.86 -37.68 -4.43
CA VAL A 482 14.87 -36.62 -5.44
C VAL A 482 16.31 -36.27 -5.85
N SER A 483 17.24 -36.16 -4.89
CA SER A 483 18.65 -35.88 -5.20
C SER A 483 19.32 -37.02 -5.97
N GLY A 484 18.97 -38.28 -5.65
CA GLY A 484 19.46 -39.45 -6.43
C GLY A 484 18.97 -39.46 -7.88
N HIS A 485 17.70 -39.13 -8.12
CA HIS A 485 17.16 -39.04 -9.48
C HIS A 485 17.76 -37.88 -10.27
N LEU A 486 17.98 -36.73 -9.63
CA LEU A 486 18.62 -35.56 -10.25
C LEU A 486 20.08 -35.85 -10.64
N ALA A 487 20.84 -36.53 -9.78
CA ALA A 487 22.20 -36.93 -10.06
C ALA A 487 22.29 -37.89 -11.25
N LEU A 488 21.41 -38.90 -11.31
CA LEU A 488 21.37 -39.86 -12.43
C LEU A 488 20.95 -39.18 -13.73
N ALA A 489 20.02 -38.23 -13.71
CA ALA A 489 19.62 -37.47 -14.89
C ALA A 489 20.76 -36.59 -15.42
N LEU A 490 21.51 -35.94 -14.53
CA LEU A 490 22.68 -35.14 -14.89
C LEU A 490 23.80 -35.99 -15.50
N ILE A 491 24.07 -37.18 -14.93
CA ILE A 491 25.07 -38.13 -15.46
C ILE A 491 24.64 -38.63 -16.85
N SER A 492 23.36 -38.97 -17.03
CA SER A 492 22.81 -39.39 -18.33
C SER A 492 22.95 -38.28 -19.37
N ALA A 493 22.61 -37.04 -19.04
CA ALA A 493 22.78 -35.89 -19.92
C ALA A 493 24.25 -35.62 -20.26
N GLY A 494 25.14 -35.72 -19.28
CA GLY A 494 26.59 -35.57 -19.48
C GLY A 494 27.17 -36.64 -20.40
N LEU A 495 26.73 -37.91 -20.22
CA LEU A 495 27.11 -39.02 -21.12
C LEU A 495 26.60 -38.79 -22.53
N PHE A 496 25.38 -38.29 -22.69
CA PHE A 496 24.80 -38.03 -24.01
C PHE A 496 25.57 -36.93 -24.76
N VAL A 497 25.85 -35.80 -24.08
CA VAL A 497 26.62 -34.70 -24.67
C VAL A 497 28.06 -35.09 -24.93
N GLY A 498 28.71 -35.79 -23.99
CA GLY A 498 30.09 -36.29 -24.17
C GLY A 498 30.19 -37.28 -25.35
N SER A 499 29.22 -38.19 -25.48
CA SER A 499 29.13 -39.12 -26.62
C SER A 499 28.94 -38.39 -27.94
N SER A 500 28.14 -37.35 -27.98
CA SER A 500 27.95 -36.51 -29.16
C SER A 500 29.26 -35.87 -29.62
N ILE A 501 30.05 -35.36 -28.67
CA ILE A 501 31.35 -34.75 -28.95
C ILE A 501 32.34 -35.82 -29.45
N ILE A 502 32.40 -37.00 -28.80
CA ILE A 502 33.27 -38.09 -29.20
C ILE A 502 32.94 -38.57 -30.62
N CYS A 503 31.69 -38.64 -30.99
CA CYS A 503 31.23 -39.05 -32.34
C CYS A 503 31.71 -38.09 -33.44
N THR A 504 32.05 -36.85 -33.13
CA THR A 504 32.60 -35.90 -34.12
C THR A 504 34.12 -36.00 -34.26
N THR A 505 34.78 -36.83 -33.46
CA THR A 505 36.24 -37.01 -33.49
C THR A 505 36.64 -38.20 -34.40
N PRO A 506 37.88 -38.22 -34.94
CA PRO A 506 38.36 -39.32 -35.79
C PRO A 506 38.91 -40.52 -34.98
N MET A 507 38.45 -40.75 -33.75
CA MET A 507 38.99 -41.84 -32.87
C MET A 507 38.67 -43.24 -33.42
N GLU A 508 39.60 -44.16 -33.27
CA GLU A 508 39.44 -45.58 -33.55
C GLU A 508 39.42 -46.41 -32.25
N PRO A 509 38.73 -47.56 -32.20
CA PRO A 509 38.03 -48.28 -33.27
C PRO A 509 36.65 -47.71 -33.59
N LYS A 510 36.23 -47.79 -34.84
CA LYS A 510 34.91 -47.35 -35.34
C LYS A 510 33.98 -48.53 -35.50
N LEU A 511 32.72 -48.37 -35.04
CA LEU A 511 31.61 -49.28 -35.30
C LEU A 511 30.58 -48.54 -36.18
N PHE A 512 30.26 -49.09 -37.33
CA PHE A 512 29.38 -48.48 -38.37
C PHE A 512 29.77 -47.03 -38.77
N GLY A 513 31.07 -46.74 -38.78
CA GLY A 513 31.60 -45.42 -39.18
C GLY A 513 31.66 -44.39 -38.08
N VAL A 514 31.24 -44.72 -36.85
CA VAL A 514 31.24 -43.85 -35.66
C VAL A 514 32.19 -44.41 -34.60
N PRO A 515 32.91 -43.60 -33.85
CA PRO A 515 33.79 -44.08 -32.76
C PRO A 515 33.04 -44.98 -31.78
N PHE A 516 33.60 -46.18 -31.51
CA PHE A 516 33.01 -47.18 -30.61
C PHE A 516 32.72 -46.63 -29.22
N LEU A 517 33.58 -45.77 -28.71
CA LEU A 517 33.45 -45.15 -27.40
C LEU A 517 32.19 -44.22 -27.33
N GLY A 518 31.90 -43.52 -28.43
CA GLY A 518 30.72 -42.68 -28.53
C GLY A 518 29.40 -43.50 -28.57
N VAL A 519 29.43 -44.65 -29.28
CA VAL A 519 28.28 -45.57 -29.27
C VAL A 519 28.04 -46.16 -27.88
N LEU A 520 29.11 -46.53 -27.17
CA LEU A 520 29.03 -47.07 -25.82
C LEU A 520 28.47 -46.05 -24.83
N GLY A 521 28.85 -44.76 -24.94
CA GLY A 521 28.33 -43.70 -24.13
C GLY A 521 26.87 -43.38 -24.39
N TYR A 522 26.41 -43.38 -25.63
CA TYR A 522 24.98 -43.28 -25.97
C TYR A 522 24.17 -44.42 -25.39
N LEU A 523 24.67 -45.66 -25.48
CA LEU A 523 23.99 -46.83 -24.93
C LEU A 523 23.88 -46.71 -23.40
N GLY A 524 24.93 -46.25 -22.74
CA GLY A 524 24.93 -45.98 -21.29
C GLY A 524 23.94 -44.88 -20.89
N ALA A 525 23.91 -43.77 -21.66
CA ALA A 525 22.97 -42.68 -21.42
C ALA A 525 21.51 -43.16 -21.60
N PHE A 526 21.24 -43.97 -22.62
CA PHE A 526 19.92 -44.52 -22.91
C PHE A 526 19.43 -45.46 -21.81
N VAL A 527 20.29 -46.38 -21.35
CA VAL A 527 19.97 -47.31 -20.24
C VAL A 527 19.69 -46.54 -18.95
N LEU A 528 20.50 -45.54 -18.59
CA LEU A 528 20.29 -44.72 -17.44
C LEU A 528 18.99 -43.89 -17.53
N GLY A 529 18.68 -43.35 -18.71
CA GLY A 529 17.45 -42.63 -18.96
C GLY A 529 16.21 -43.52 -18.75
N ILE A 530 16.20 -44.73 -19.30
CA ILE A 530 15.12 -45.71 -19.12
C ILE A 530 15.00 -46.08 -17.64
N TYR A 531 16.11 -46.30 -16.95
CA TYR A 531 16.11 -46.64 -15.52
C TYR A 531 15.47 -45.53 -14.67
N VAL A 532 15.81 -44.26 -14.93
CA VAL A 532 15.23 -43.12 -14.22
C VAL A 532 13.73 -43.01 -14.47
N ILE A 533 13.28 -43.15 -15.73
CA ILE A 533 11.86 -43.12 -16.08
C ILE A 533 11.10 -44.24 -15.40
N PHE A 534 11.61 -45.48 -15.49
CA PHE A 534 10.98 -46.66 -14.89
C PHE A 534 10.84 -46.51 -13.38
N ARG A 535 11.90 -46.08 -12.70
CA ARG A 535 11.90 -45.86 -11.26
C ARG A 535 10.95 -44.76 -10.82
N THR A 536 10.84 -43.68 -11.60
CA THR A 536 9.90 -42.58 -11.35
C THR A 536 8.44 -43.06 -11.45
N ILE A 537 8.13 -43.90 -12.45
CA ILE A 537 6.79 -44.48 -12.64
C ILE A 537 6.43 -45.44 -11.49
N VAL A 538 7.37 -46.29 -11.08
CA VAL A 538 7.15 -47.24 -9.96
C VAL A 538 6.95 -46.52 -8.64
N THR A 539 7.75 -45.50 -8.35
CA THR A 539 7.62 -44.71 -7.12
C THR A 539 6.28 -43.97 -7.06
N ARG A 540 5.83 -43.41 -8.19
CA ARG A 540 4.51 -42.77 -8.29
C ARG A 540 3.35 -43.75 -8.08
N HIS A 541 3.47 -44.99 -8.56
CA HIS A 541 2.45 -46.01 -8.36
C HIS A 541 2.35 -46.48 -6.91
N GLN A 542 3.48 -46.53 -6.18
CA GLN A 542 3.52 -46.87 -4.77
C GLN A 542 2.92 -45.77 -3.86
N GLN A 543 3.12 -44.48 -4.21
CA GLN A 543 2.50 -43.35 -3.49
C GLN A 543 0.98 -43.33 -3.65
N VAL A 544 0.47 -43.53 -4.87
CA VAL A 544 -0.99 -43.57 -5.12
C VAL A 544 -1.68 -44.77 -4.47
N ASN A 545 -0.97 -45.88 -4.27
CA ASN A 545 -1.54 -47.05 -3.55
C ASN A 545 -1.53 -46.88 -2.04
N ASN A 546 -0.56 -46.14 -1.47
CA ASN A 546 -0.53 -45.87 -0.03
C ASN A 546 -1.60 -44.84 0.39
N GLU A 547 -1.92 -43.85 -0.48
CA GLU A 547 -3.02 -42.90 -0.23
C GLU A 547 -4.41 -43.51 -0.32
N LYS A 548 -4.58 -44.72 -0.92
CA LYS A 548 -5.86 -45.42 -0.97
C LYS A 548 -6.10 -46.37 0.22
N VAL A 549 -5.12 -46.52 1.09
CA VAL A 549 -5.18 -47.47 2.25
C VAL A 549 -5.24 -46.69 3.59
N GLN A 550 -5.09 -45.37 3.58
CA GLN A 550 -5.45 -44.44 4.66
C GLN A 550 -6.80 -43.77 4.35
#